data_5aed18bb868c7914e7f97965a0a4ba65
#
_entry.id   5aed18bb868c7914e7f97965a0a4ba65
#
_cell.length_a   1.000
_cell.length_b   1.000
_cell.length_c   1.000
_cell.angle_alpha   90.00
_cell.angle_beta   90.00
_cell.angle_gamma   90.00
#
_symmetry.space_group_name_H-M   'P 1'
#
loop_
_entity.id
_entity.type
_entity.pdbx_description
1 polymer ?
#
loop_
_entity_poly.entity_id
_entity_poly.type
_entity_poly.pdbx_seq_one_letter_code
_entity_poly.pdbx_strand_id
1 'polypeptide(L)'
;MKIQKAVLICSLATAGLLFASCKKDTPKQEQKTTVQEQKATQLAPGEVRVDFIQAGNLETILKDTDREKLTKLVVSSGMLNQADLDYITKSLKIQELDLTSTTLSLKDDEKGFYNNSTLKKIIAPANLEKTQQAWFSNTLATEFIFPGDKLHFFGGASYNEKLKSIILPNSVEELGAKAFEGGNFETITLSSKLKTIPAETFKSCRNLTKITIPASITEVGSLAFKGCNKLKSIIFLCPAPKFSTNSDEENAFADYNYSEIEPTIIVPKDTKATYLTALGIGPRGKLAKLITEAE
;
A
#
# COMPACT_ATOMS: atom_id res chain seq x y z
N MET A 1 17.72 -26.54 -41.45
CA MET A 1 16.90 -27.52 -40.70
C MET A 1 17.53 -27.63 -39.31
N LYS A 2 17.08 -26.81 -38.37
CA LYS A 2 17.54 -26.83 -36.96
C LYS A 2 16.34 -27.16 -36.10
N ILE A 3 16.43 -28.30 -35.43
CA ILE A 3 15.40 -28.87 -34.56
C ILE A 3 15.46 -28.11 -33.23
N GLN A 4 14.41 -27.41 -32.89
CA GLN A 4 14.23 -26.86 -31.54
C GLN A 4 13.80 -27.98 -30.59
N LYS A 5 14.59 -28.21 -29.55
CA LYS A 5 14.24 -29.11 -28.47
C LYS A 5 13.25 -28.41 -27.52
N ALA A 6 12.02 -28.86 -27.52
CA ALA A 6 11.06 -28.49 -26.49
C ALA A 6 11.45 -29.20 -25.16
N VAL A 7 11.64 -28.42 -24.11
CA VAL A 7 11.79 -28.95 -22.75
C VAL A 7 10.41 -29.12 -22.15
N LEU A 8 10.02 -30.38 -21.99
CA LEU A 8 8.78 -30.79 -21.36
C LEU A 8 9.01 -30.83 -19.85
N ILE A 9 8.45 -29.91 -19.08
CA ILE A 9 8.43 -30.02 -17.62
C ILE A 9 7.09 -30.64 -17.21
N CYS A 10 7.15 -31.91 -16.80
CA CYS A 10 6.02 -32.63 -16.17
C CYS A 10 5.82 -32.12 -14.74
N SER A 11 4.67 -31.53 -14.43
CA SER A 11 4.23 -31.37 -13.05
C SER A 11 3.48 -32.62 -12.58
N LEU A 12 3.99 -33.27 -11.53
CA LEU A 12 3.30 -34.33 -10.83
C LEU A 12 2.09 -33.79 -10.06
N ALA A 13 0.90 -34.19 -10.50
CA ALA A 13 -0.29 -34.08 -9.68
C ALA A 13 -0.53 -35.48 -9.05
N THR A 14 -0.56 -35.53 -7.72
CA THR A 14 -0.87 -36.73 -6.93
C THR A 14 -2.34 -37.12 -7.10
N ALA A 15 -2.57 -38.31 -7.60
CA ALA A 15 -3.88 -38.92 -7.74
C ALA A 15 -4.29 -39.62 -6.46
N GLY A 16 -5.52 -39.38 -6.00
CA GLY A 16 -6.22 -40.21 -5.05
C GLY A 16 -7.20 -41.12 -5.80
N LEU A 17 -7.04 -42.45 -5.61
CA LEU A 17 -7.92 -43.48 -6.12
C LEU A 17 -9.32 -43.44 -5.46
N LEU A 18 -10.38 -43.78 -6.24
CA LEU A 18 -11.28 -44.91 -5.89
C LEU A 18 -12.43 -45.16 -6.90
N PHE A 19 -12.46 -46.39 -7.36
CA PHE A 19 -13.56 -47.28 -7.77
C PHE A 19 -14.44 -47.02 -9.00
N ALA A 20 -14.41 -48.04 -9.77
CA ALA A 20 -15.10 -48.34 -11.02
C ALA A 20 -16.63 -48.50 -10.87
N SER A 21 -17.37 -48.10 -11.91
CA SER A 21 -18.44 -48.92 -12.49
C SER A 21 -18.89 -48.43 -13.87
N CYS A 22 -18.94 -49.31 -14.79
CA CYS A 22 -19.46 -49.45 -16.14
C CYS A 22 -20.43 -48.42 -16.77
N LYS A 23 -20.12 -48.10 -18.03
CA LYS A 23 -20.96 -47.98 -19.24
C LYS A 23 -21.65 -46.61 -19.51
N LYS A 24 -21.16 -45.89 -20.46
CA LYS A 24 -21.71 -45.65 -21.82
C LYS A 24 -20.85 -44.63 -22.55
N ASP A 25 -20.52 -44.92 -23.77
CA ASP A 25 -19.73 -44.05 -24.66
C ASP A 25 -20.40 -42.71 -24.88
N THR A 26 -19.77 -41.68 -24.39
CA THR A 26 -19.99 -40.26 -24.78
C THR A 26 -18.66 -39.74 -25.32
N PRO A 27 -18.59 -38.99 -26.42
CA PRO A 27 -17.31 -38.52 -26.94
C PRO A 27 -16.67 -37.60 -25.91
N LYS A 28 -15.44 -37.95 -25.48
CA LYS A 28 -14.60 -37.09 -24.68
C LYS A 28 -14.34 -35.80 -25.47
N GLN A 29 -14.97 -34.70 -25.08
CA GLN A 29 -14.46 -33.38 -25.41
C GLN A 29 -13.09 -33.28 -24.73
N GLU A 30 -12.02 -33.36 -25.49
CA GLU A 30 -10.71 -32.93 -25.08
C GLU A 30 -10.81 -31.46 -24.72
N GLN A 31 -10.88 -31.14 -23.43
CA GLN A 31 -10.58 -29.80 -22.96
C GLN A 31 -9.11 -29.53 -23.32
N LYS A 32 -8.90 -28.84 -24.44
CA LYS A 32 -7.63 -28.20 -24.75
C LYS A 32 -7.35 -27.23 -23.62
N THR A 33 -6.60 -27.65 -22.61
CA THR A 33 -5.97 -26.77 -21.65
C THR A 33 -4.97 -25.94 -22.44
N THR A 34 -5.36 -24.72 -22.78
CA THR A 34 -4.48 -23.75 -23.46
C THR A 34 -3.38 -23.43 -22.45
N VAL A 35 -2.21 -24.04 -22.61
CA VAL A 35 -1.02 -23.67 -21.82
C VAL A 35 -0.69 -22.24 -22.21
N GLN A 36 -0.93 -21.30 -21.31
CA GLN A 36 -0.50 -19.91 -21.52
C GLN A 36 1.03 -19.86 -21.55
N GLU A 37 1.56 -19.35 -22.66
CA GLU A 37 3.01 -19.22 -22.82
C GLU A 37 3.54 -18.08 -21.95
N GLN A 38 4.51 -18.40 -21.09
CA GLN A 38 5.25 -17.42 -20.30
C GLN A 38 6.27 -16.73 -21.18
N LYS A 39 6.00 -15.52 -21.60
CA LYS A 39 6.82 -14.78 -22.55
C LYS A 39 6.94 -13.32 -22.19
N ALA A 40 8.14 -12.78 -22.40
CA ALA A 40 8.38 -11.34 -22.39
C ALA A 40 8.26 -10.77 -23.80
N THR A 41 7.58 -9.65 -23.95
CA THR A 41 7.40 -8.92 -25.20
C THR A 41 7.90 -7.50 -25.05
N GLN A 42 8.81 -7.06 -25.91
CA GLN A 42 9.26 -5.68 -25.98
C GLN A 42 8.13 -4.82 -26.55
N LEU A 43 7.70 -3.77 -25.84
CA LEU A 43 6.66 -2.85 -26.27
C LEU A 43 7.24 -1.58 -26.91
N ALA A 44 8.22 -0.97 -26.22
CA ALA A 44 8.92 0.23 -26.64
C ALA A 44 10.36 0.14 -26.15
N PRO A 45 11.27 1.01 -26.58
CA PRO A 45 12.61 1.05 -26.00
C PRO A 45 12.55 1.19 -24.47
N GLY A 46 13.08 0.21 -23.75
CA GLY A 46 13.09 0.15 -22.30
C GLY A 46 11.79 -0.33 -21.65
N GLU A 47 10.75 -0.68 -22.40
CA GLU A 47 9.48 -1.19 -21.88
C GLU A 47 9.26 -2.65 -22.28
N VAL A 48 9.05 -3.53 -21.29
CA VAL A 48 8.76 -4.95 -21.49
C VAL A 48 7.45 -5.32 -20.82
N ARG A 49 6.65 -6.14 -21.52
CA ARG A 49 5.46 -6.77 -20.97
C ARG A 49 5.68 -8.27 -20.83
N VAL A 50 5.29 -8.80 -19.69
CA VAL A 50 5.15 -10.24 -19.45
C VAL A 50 3.67 -10.58 -19.49
N ASP A 51 3.25 -11.36 -20.50
CA ASP A 51 1.83 -11.62 -20.74
C ASP A 51 1.21 -12.56 -19.71
N PHE A 52 2.01 -13.52 -19.21
CA PHE A 52 1.61 -14.43 -18.13
C PHE A 52 2.81 -14.85 -17.31
N ILE A 53 2.66 -14.93 -15.98
CA ILE A 53 3.71 -15.40 -15.07
C ILE A 53 3.17 -16.42 -14.08
N GLN A 54 3.97 -17.48 -13.85
CA GLN A 54 3.89 -18.31 -12.65
C GLN A 54 4.86 -17.81 -11.60
N ALA A 55 4.47 -17.85 -10.34
CA ALA A 55 5.27 -17.38 -9.22
C ALA A 55 6.70 -17.96 -9.22
N GLY A 56 7.70 -17.09 -9.09
CA GLY A 56 9.13 -17.44 -9.07
C GLY A 56 9.81 -17.54 -10.44
N ASN A 57 9.12 -17.24 -11.54
CA ASN A 57 9.67 -17.44 -12.88
C ASN A 57 10.13 -16.17 -13.61
N LEU A 58 10.02 -15.01 -12.98
CA LEU A 58 10.30 -13.72 -13.65
C LEU A 58 11.73 -13.64 -14.18
N GLU A 59 12.71 -14.06 -13.40
CA GLU A 59 14.12 -14.07 -13.81
C GLU A 59 14.33 -14.90 -15.07
N THR A 60 13.71 -16.08 -15.13
CA THR A 60 13.80 -17.00 -16.26
C THR A 60 13.18 -16.39 -17.52
N ILE A 61 12.01 -15.73 -17.37
CA ILE A 61 11.30 -15.08 -18.48
C ILE A 61 12.11 -13.91 -19.06
N LEU A 62 12.78 -13.14 -18.19
CA LEU A 62 13.53 -11.94 -18.57
C LEU A 62 15.01 -12.21 -18.86
N LYS A 63 15.47 -13.49 -18.87
CA LYS A 63 16.90 -13.85 -19.03
C LYS A 63 17.57 -13.28 -20.29
N ASP A 64 16.80 -13.18 -21.38
CA ASP A 64 17.27 -12.70 -22.69
C ASP A 64 16.97 -11.20 -22.92
N THR A 65 16.41 -10.51 -21.90
CA THR A 65 16.09 -9.09 -21.95
C THR A 65 17.34 -8.27 -21.58
N ASP A 66 17.59 -7.17 -22.30
CA ASP A 66 18.63 -6.20 -21.95
C ASP A 66 18.22 -5.43 -20.69
N ARG A 67 18.65 -5.92 -19.54
CA ARG A 67 18.28 -5.42 -18.20
C ARG A 67 18.75 -3.97 -17.96
N GLU A 68 19.87 -3.59 -18.57
CA GLU A 68 20.44 -2.23 -18.39
C GLU A 68 19.60 -1.15 -19.10
N LYS A 69 18.87 -1.52 -20.14
CA LYS A 69 17.97 -0.63 -20.87
C LYS A 69 16.51 -0.69 -20.36
N LEU A 70 16.20 -1.66 -19.51
CA LEU A 70 14.84 -1.83 -19.01
C LEU A 70 14.50 -0.73 -18.00
N THR A 71 13.48 0.07 -18.31
CA THR A 71 12.99 1.16 -17.46
C THR A 71 11.58 0.91 -16.94
N LYS A 72 10.78 0.09 -17.67
CA LYS A 72 9.40 -0.21 -17.32
C LYS A 72 9.09 -1.69 -17.52
N LEU A 73 8.44 -2.27 -16.53
CA LEU A 73 7.92 -3.64 -16.57
C LEU A 73 6.41 -3.63 -16.36
N VAL A 74 5.68 -4.25 -17.27
CA VAL A 74 4.24 -4.50 -17.17
C VAL A 74 4.03 -6.01 -17.04
N VAL A 75 3.33 -6.47 -16.00
CA VAL A 75 2.92 -7.86 -15.88
C VAL A 75 1.41 -7.95 -16.09
N SER A 76 1.00 -8.54 -17.21
CA SER A 76 -0.39 -8.47 -17.67
C SER A 76 -1.29 -9.53 -17.05
N SER A 77 -0.75 -10.62 -16.52
CA SER A 77 -1.53 -11.64 -15.80
C SER A 77 -0.64 -12.61 -15.02
N GLY A 78 -1.26 -13.42 -14.20
CA GLY A 78 -0.59 -14.47 -13.44
C GLY A 78 -0.28 -14.06 -11.99
N MET A 79 0.71 -14.70 -11.40
CA MET A 79 1.03 -14.58 -9.98
C MET A 79 2.51 -14.31 -9.77
N LEU A 80 2.81 -13.37 -8.88
CA LEU A 80 4.17 -13.06 -8.41
C LEU A 80 4.31 -13.45 -6.94
N ASN A 81 5.48 -13.93 -6.57
CA ASN A 81 5.86 -14.18 -5.18
C ASN A 81 7.03 -13.29 -4.75
N GLN A 82 7.54 -13.47 -3.53
CA GLN A 82 8.66 -12.67 -3.02
C GLN A 82 9.94 -12.83 -3.86
N ALA A 83 10.21 -14.00 -4.43
CA ALA A 83 11.39 -14.19 -5.28
C ALA A 83 11.33 -13.31 -6.54
N ASP A 84 10.16 -13.18 -7.16
CA ASP A 84 9.95 -12.29 -8.29
C ASP A 84 10.12 -10.81 -7.89
N LEU A 85 9.57 -10.41 -6.73
CA LEU A 85 9.74 -9.04 -6.22
C LEU A 85 11.20 -8.76 -5.84
N ASP A 86 11.89 -9.71 -5.25
CA ASP A 86 13.32 -9.61 -4.96
C ASP A 86 14.15 -9.43 -6.23
N TYR A 87 13.84 -10.18 -7.28
CA TYR A 87 14.47 -10.01 -8.57
C TYR A 87 14.22 -8.61 -9.16
N ILE A 88 12.96 -8.12 -9.12
CA ILE A 88 12.61 -6.77 -9.54
C ILE A 88 13.41 -5.73 -8.76
N THR A 89 13.43 -5.85 -7.44
CA THR A 89 13.96 -4.80 -6.55
C THR A 89 15.48 -4.79 -6.43
N LYS A 90 16.13 -5.94 -6.64
CA LYS A 90 17.57 -6.11 -6.45
C LYS A 90 18.36 -6.21 -7.76
N SER A 91 17.74 -6.77 -8.80
CA SER A 91 18.44 -7.09 -10.06
C SER A 91 18.04 -6.24 -11.25
N LEU A 92 16.87 -5.59 -11.20
CA LEU A 92 16.40 -4.71 -12.27
C LEU A 92 16.54 -3.25 -11.85
N LYS A 93 16.87 -2.39 -12.83
CA LYS A 93 16.95 -0.93 -12.63
C LYS A 93 15.69 -0.20 -13.11
N ILE A 94 14.56 -0.89 -13.17
CA ILE A 94 13.30 -0.31 -13.65
C ILE A 94 12.84 0.83 -12.77
N GLN A 95 12.17 1.79 -13.38
CA GLN A 95 11.61 2.96 -12.71
C GLN A 95 10.10 2.86 -12.57
N GLU A 96 9.43 2.11 -13.46
CA GLU A 96 7.98 1.91 -13.44
C GLU A 96 7.64 0.42 -13.44
N LEU A 97 6.75 0.03 -12.53
CA LEU A 97 6.23 -1.34 -12.41
C LEU A 97 4.71 -1.30 -12.42
N ASP A 98 4.10 -1.99 -13.38
CA ASP A 98 2.66 -2.14 -13.48
C ASP A 98 2.25 -3.59 -13.23
N LEU A 99 1.51 -3.80 -12.14
CA LEU A 99 0.99 -5.08 -11.68
C LEU A 99 -0.54 -5.14 -11.70
N THR A 100 -1.21 -4.18 -12.36
CA THR A 100 -2.67 -4.00 -12.30
C THR A 100 -3.45 -5.30 -12.48
N SER A 101 -3.03 -6.14 -13.42
CA SER A 101 -3.73 -7.38 -13.79
C SER A 101 -3.13 -8.66 -13.20
N THR A 102 -2.25 -8.53 -12.21
CA THR A 102 -1.57 -9.66 -11.55
C THR A 102 -2.14 -9.94 -10.17
N THR A 103 -1.69 -11.04 -9.58
CA THR A 103 -1.91 -11.39 -8.17
C THR A 103 -0.58 -11.47 -7.44
N LEU A 104 -0.52 -10.99 -6.21
CA LEU A 104 0.62 -11.20 -5.32
C LEU A 104 0.33 -12.37 -4.38
N SER A 105 1.23 -13.36 -4.38
CA SER A 105 1.22 -14.49 -3.45
C SER A 105 2.35 -14.31 -2.45
N LEU A 106 2.11 -13.47 -1.44
CA LEU A 106 3.10 -13.13 -0.41
C LEU A 106 2.64 -13.66 0.94
N LYS A 107 3.61 -14.14 1.75
CA LYS A 107 3.40 -14.55 3.14
C LYS A 107 3.41 -13.34 4.07
N ASP A 108 2.96 -13.53 5.30
CA ASP A 108 2.82 -12.45 6.27
C ASP A 108 4.15 -11.83 6.74
N ASP A 109 5.27 -12.53 6.60
CA ASP A 109 6.63 -12.06 6.92
C ASP A 109 7.41 -11.51 5.71
N GLU A 110 6.83 -11.54 4.52
CA GLU A 110 7.49 -11.09 3.29
C GLU A 110 7.41 -9.57 3.13
N LYS A 111 8.48 -8.99 2.54
CA LYS A 111 8.77 -7.55 2.62
C LYS A 111 8.21 -6.71 1.47
N GLY A 112 7.57 -7.34 0.47
CA GLY A 112 7.05 -6.61 -0.69
C GLY A 112 8.14 -5.78 -1.40
N PHE A 113 7.95 -4.46 -1.45
CA PHE A 113 8.87 -3.49 -2.09
C PHE A 113 9.77 -2.75 -1.11
N TYR A 114 9.86 -3.20 0.14
CA TYR A 114 10.64 -2.55 1.19
C TYR A 114 12.10 -2.29 0.78
N ASN A 115 12.62 -1.10 1.07
CA ASN A 115 13.98 -0.64 0.73
C ASN A 115 14.27 -0.55 -0.78
N ASN A 116 13.25 -0.49 -1.65
CA ASN A 116 13.51 -0.32 -3.07
C ASN A 116 14.00 1.10 -3.39
N SER A 117 15.14 1.19 -4.10
CA SER A 117 15.78 2.46 -4.46
C SER A 117 15.71 2.82 -5.95
N THR A 118 15.05 2.00 -6.78
CA THR A 118 15.00 2.21 -8.23
C THR A 118 13.63 2.59 -8.74
N LEU A 119 12.57 1.94 -8.23
CA LEU A 119 11.20 2.20 -8.63
C LEU A 119 10.77 3.61 -8.23
N LYS A 120 10.28 4.37 -9.20
CA LYS A 120 9.65 5.69 -9.00
C LYS A 120 8.13 5.60 -8.98
N LYS A 121 7.58 4.65 -9.75
CA LYS A 121 6.15 4.42 -9.85
C LYS A 121 5.83 2.95 -9.69
N ILE A 122 4.89 2.65 -8.79
CA ILE A 122 4.37 1.31 -8.55
C ILE A 122 2.85 1.34 -8.69
N ILE A 123 2.32 0.55 -9.63
CA ILE A 123 0.90 0.32 -9.79
C ILE A 123 0.59 -1.06 -9.22
N ALA A 124 -0.12 -1.09 -8.10
CA ALA A 124 -0.44 -2.30 -7.38
C ALA A 124 -1.49 -3.15 -8.12
N PRO A 125 -1.61 -4.45 -7.81
CA PRO A 125 -2.68 -5.28 -8.33
C PRO A 125 -4.07 -4.72 -8.00
N ALA A 126 -4.99 -4.74 -8.99
CA ALA A 126 -6.36 -4.28 -8.77
C ALA A 126 -7.15 -5.19 -7.81
N ASN A 127 -6.74 -6.44 -7.67
CA ASN A 127 -7.34 -7.41 -6.76
C ASN A 127 -6.66 -7.47 -5.38
N LEU A 128 -5.73 -6.57 -5.09
CA LEU A 128 -5.01 -6.54 -3.81
C LEU A 128 -6.00 -6.28 -2.66
N GLU A 129 -6.05 -7.19 -1.69
CA GLU A 129 -6.97 -7.12 -0.55
C GLU A 129 -6.32 -6.55 0.69
N LYS A 130 -5.04 -6.88 0.91
CA LYS A 130 -4.26 -6.38 2.04
C LYS A 130 -2.80 -6.18 1.66
N THR A 131 -2.12 -5.24 2.35
CA THR A 131 -0.65 -5.14 2.34
C THR A 131 -0.13 -5.43 3.73
N GLN A 132 1.08 -5.98 3.83
CA GLN A 132 1.74 -6.14 5.13
C GLN A 132 2.36 -4.83 5.59
N GLN A 133 2.72 -4.80 6.88
CA GLN A 133 3.46 -3.68 7.43
C GLN A 133 4.75 -3.46 6.63
N ALA A 134 5.01 -2.20 6.30
CA ALA A 134 6.20 -1.76 5.59
C ALA A 134 6.36 -2.20 4.12
N TRP A 135 5.39 -2.86 3.46
CA TRP A 135 5.56 -3.29 2.06
C TRP A 135 6.00 -2.17 1.11
N PHE A 136 5.52 -0.96 1.32
CA PHE A 136 5.86 0.22 0.51
C PHE A 136 6.78 1.19 1.26
N SER A 137 7.39 0.75 2.37
CA SER A 137 8.20 1.63 3.22
C SER A 137 9.64 1.74 2.74
N ASN A 138 10.26 2.88 3.06
CA ASN A 138 11.66 3.18 2.75
C ASN A 138 11.99 2.98 1.26
N THR A 139 11.11 3.43 0.37
CA THR A 139 11.33 3.43 -1.07
C THR A 139 11.66 4.83 -1.57
N LEU A 140 12.26 4.93 -2.76
CA LEU A 140 12.43 6.19 -3.48
C LEU A 140 11.28 6.48 -4.46
N ALA A 141 10.16 5.77 -4.32
CA ALA A 141 9.00 5.98 -5.16
C ALA A 141 8.41 7.38 -4.97
N THR A 142 8.01 7.97 -6.09
CA THR A 142 7.29 9.25 -6.14
C THR A 142 5.80 9.06 -6.29
N GLU A 143 5.37 7.85 -6.67
CA GLU A 143 3.97 7.54 -6.94
C GLU A 143 3.64 6.09 -6.59
N PHE A 144 2.56 5.91 -5.81
CA PHE A 144 1.86 4.64 -5.62
C PHE A 144 0.43 4.76 -6.14
N ILE A 145 0.02 3.81 -6.98
CA ILE A 145 -1.33 3.74 -7.53
C ILE A 145 -1.99 2.43 -7.07
N PHE A 146 -3.19 2.54 -6.52
CA PHE A 146 -4.03 1.42 -6.10
C PHE A 146 -5.30 1.43 -6.94
N PRO A 147 -5.30 0.75 -8.12
CA PRO A 147 -6.39 0.87 -9.09
C PRO A 147 -7.67 0.13 -8.71
N GLY A 148 -7.60 -0.77 -7.71
CA GLY A 148 -8.72 -1.60 -7.29
C GLY A 148 -9.50 -1.04 -6.10
N ASP A 149 -10.61 -1.70 -5.80
CA ASP A 149 -11.54 -1.39 -4.72
C ASP A 149 -11.61 -2.48 -3.63
N LYS A 150 -10.65 -3.41 -3.61
CA LYS A 150 -10.62 -4.55 -2.69
C LYS A 150 -9.66 -4.36 -1.52
N LEU A 151 -8.76 -3.39 -1.59
CA LEU A 151 -7.78 -3.14 -0.54
C LEU A 151 -8.49 -2.65 0.73
N HIS A 152 -8.65 -3.52 1.72
CA HIS A 152 -9.29 -3.19 3.00
C HIS A 152 -8.30 -2.91 4.14
N PHE A 153 -7.10 -3.50 4.10
CA PHE A 153 -6.03 -3.24 5.06
C PHE A 153 -4.79 -2.71 4.38
N PHE A 154 -4.33 -1.52 4.79
CA PHE A 154 -3.09 -0.91 4.30
C PHE A 154 -2.03 -0.91 5.40
N GLY A 155 -1.03 -1.78 5.28
CA GLY A 155 0.02 -1.97 6.28
C GLY A 155 0.96 -0.79 6.43
N GLY A 156 1.31 -0.11 5.33
CA GLY A 156 2.04 1.14 5.42
C GLY A 156 2.99 1.47 4.28
N ALA A 157 3.37 2.76 4.28
CA ALA A 157 4.33 3.39 3.36
C ALA A 157 5.20 4.41 4.14
N SER A 158 5.79 3.98 5.26
CA SER A 158 6.61 4.82 6.13
C SER A 158 7.98 5.14 5.51
N TYR A 159 8.60 6.24 5.94
CA TYR A 159 9.95 6.67 5.53
C TYR A 159 10.16 6.84 4.02
N ASN A 160 9.12 7.22 3.26
CA ASN A 160 9.24 7.49 1.83
C ASN A 160 9.64 8.95 1.59
N GLU A 161 10.92 9.17 1.31
CA GLU A 161 11.50 10.52 1.18
C GLU A 161 11.08 11.26 -0.11
N LYS A 162 10.69 10.54 -1.14
CA LYS A 162 10.36 11.13 -2.45
C LYS A 162 8.86 11.24 -2.71
N LEU A 163 8.04 10.52 -1.94
CA LEU A 163 6.59 10.51 -2.10
C LEU A 163 5.99 11.84 -1.64
N LYS A 164 5.38 12.60 -2.56
CA LYS A 164 4.80 13.92 -2.28
C LYS A 164 3.33 13.87 -1.91
N SER A 165 2.63 12.85 -2.37
CA SER A 165 1.24 12.63 -2.03
C SER A 165 0.90 11.14 -2.09
N ILE A 166 -0.13 10.74 -1.37
CA ILE A 166 -0.73 9.40 -1.47
C ILE A 166 -2.24 9.51 -1.37
N ILE A 167 -2.94 8.73 -2.18
CA ILE A 167 -4.39 8.61 -2.17
C ILE A 167 -4.72 7.15 -1.84
N LEU A 168 -5.32 6.92 -0.69
CA LEU A 168 -5.83 5.60 -0.33
C LEU A 168 -7.18 5.36 -1.01
N PRO A 169 -7.40 4.16 -1.60
CA PRO A 169 -8.72 3.81 -2.13
C PRO A 169 -9.78 3.79 -1.01
N ASN A 170 -11.02 4.11 -1.37
CA ASN A 170 -12.12 4.15 -0.41
C ASN A 170 -12.53 2.77 0.15
N SER A 171 -11.91 1.70 -0.31
CA SER A 171 -12.06 0.37 0.25
C SER A 171 -11.26 0.15 1.54
N VAL A 172 -10.22 0.98 1.82
CA VAL A 172 -9.38 0.83 3.01
C VAL A 172 -10.17 1.16 4.27
N GLU A 173 -10.30 0.19 5.16
CA GLU A 173 -11.01 0.28 6.44
C GLU A 173 -10.04 0.33 7.63
N GLU A 174 -8.82 -0.20 7.45
CA GLU A 174 -7.82 -0.31 8.49
C GLU A 174 -6.42 0.07 8.00
N LEU A 175 -5.64 0.69 8.90
CA LEU A 175 -4.22 0.99 8.71
C LEU A 175 -3.36 0.18 9.68
N GLY A 176 -2.16 -0.16 9.26
CA GLY A 176 -1.13 -0.65 10.17
C GLY A 176 -0.63 0.44 11.13
N ALA A 177 -0.11 0.06 12.28
CA ALA A 177 0.58 0.99 13.17
C ALA A 177 1.75 1.64 12.42
N LYS A 178 1.98 2.95 12.64
CA LYS A 178 3.07 3.70 11.98
C LYS A 178 2.98 3.73 10.46
N ALA A 179 1.80 3.52 9.88
CA ALA A 179 1.63 3.33 8.44
C ALA A 179 2.31 4.40 7.58
N PHE A 180 2.43 5.62 8.06
CA PHE A 180 3.02 6.75 7.34
C PHE A 180 4.13 7.45 8.13
N GLU A 181 4.65 6.83 9.19
CA GLU A 181 5.72 7.41 10.02
C GLU A 181 6.90 7.87 9.16
N GLY A 182 7.38 9.09 9.41
CA GLY A 182 8.54 9.65 8.70
C GLY A 182 8.34 9.90 7.21
N GLY A 183 7.11 9.82 6.72
CA GLY A 183 6.78 10.10 5.31
C GLY A 183 6.99 11.56 4.94
N ASN A 184 7.47 11.81 3.71
CA ASN A 184 7.82 13.16 3.22
C ASN A 184 6.70 13.81 2.39
N PHE A 185 5.50 13.24 2.40
CA PHE A 185 4.37 13.79 1.65
C PHE A 185 3.86 15.10 2.24
N GLU A 186 3.39 15.96 1.35
CA GLU A 186 2.79 17.25 1.65
C GLU A 186 1.28 17.11 1.88
N THR A 187 0.67 16.12 1.21
CA THR A 187 -0.76 15.82 1.29
C THR A 187 -1.02 14.31 1.35
N ILE A 188 -2.09 13.95 2.03
CA ILE A 188 -2.63 12.59 2.06
C ILE A 188 -4.14 12.62 1.97
N THR A 189 -4.71 11.72 1.16
CA THR A 189 -6.15 11.47 1.12
C THR A 189 -6.45 10.14 1.78
N LEU A 190 -7.18 10.18 2.87
CA LEU A 190 -7.61 9.00 3.62
C LEU A 190 -8.91 8.43 3.05
N SER A 191 -9.09 7.12 3.20
CA SER A 191 -10.35 6.45 2.87
C SER A 191 -11.49 6.96 3.74
N SER A 192 -12.65 7.20 3.13
CA SER A 192 -13.87 7.58 3.85
C SER A 192 -14.49 6.44 4.68
N LYS A 193 -13.96 5.21 4.58
CA LYS A 193 -14.38 4.04 5.37
C LYS A 193 -13.44 3.74 6.54
N LEU A 194 -12.31 4.44 6.63
CA LEU A 194 -11.32 4.22 7.68
C LEU A 194 -11.94 4.42 9.07
N LYS A 195 -11.74 3.47 9.99
CA LYS A 195 -12.34 3.49 11.33
C LYS A 195 -11.43 4.08 12.39
N THR A 196 -10.14 3.84 12.27
CA THR A 196 -9.16 4.27 13.26
C THR A 196 -7.92 4.87 12.60
N ILE A 197 -7.31 5.80 13.30
CA ILE A 197 -5.94 6.25 13.03
C ILE A 197 -5.06 5.61 14.11
N PRO A 198 -4.29 4.55 13.82
CA PRO A 198 -3.44 3.89 14.80
C PRO A 198 -2.38 4.81 15.41
N ALA A 199 -1.75 4.33 16.49
CA ALA A 199 -0.66 5.06 17.13
C ALA A 199 0.48 5.36 16.14
N GLU A 200 1.06 6.55 16.27
CA GLU A 200 2.22 7.01 15.50
C GLU A 200 2.01 7.02 13.97
N THR A 201 0.76 6.94 13.48
CA THR A 201 0.47 6.80 12.03
C THR A 201 1.16 7.87 11.19
N PHE A 202 1.12 9.14 11.60
CA PHE A 202 1.74 10.28 10.89
C PHE A 202 2.92 10.87 11.64
N LYS A 203 3.45 10.17 12.64
CA LYS A 203 4.59 10.65 13.41
C LYS A 203 5.75 11.04 12.48
N SER A 204 6.33 12.20 12.73
CA SER A 204 7.45 12.74 11.95
C SER A 204 7.15 12.97 10.45
N CYS A 205 5.90 13.13 10.06
CA CYS A 205 5.53 13.59 8.71
C CYS A 205 5.82 15.09 8.57
N ARG A 206 7.09 15.44 8.48
CA ARG A 206 7.59 16.81 8.63
C ARG A 206 7.14 17.78 7.54
N ASN A 207 6.69 17.28 6.39
CA ASN A 207 6.23 18.10 5.27
C ASN A 207 4.71 18.11 5.10
N LEU A 208 3.98 17.32 5.86
CA LEU A 208 2.52 17.31 5.84
C LEU A 208 1.99 18.68 6.25
N THR A 209 1.22 19.34 5.38
CA THR A 209 0.72 20.70 5.60
C THR A 209 -0.74 20.76 6.02
N LYS A 210 -1.53 19.80 5.56
CA LYS A 210 -2.97 19.69 5.83
C LYS A 210 -3.40 18.24 5.81
N ILE A 211 -4.33 17.89 6.70
CA ILE A 211 -4.99 16.59 6.69
C ILE A 211 -6.49 16.75 7.02
N THR A 212 -7.32 15.99 6.32
CA THR A 212 -8.75 15.86 6.62
C THR A 212 -9.01 14.46 7.21
N ILE A 213 -9.58 14.42 8.39
CA ILE A 213 -9.93 13.21 9.12
C ILE A 213 -11.38 12.84 8.78
N PRO A 214 -11.62 11.69 8.15
CA PRO A 214 -12.95 11.30 7.67
C PRO A 214 -13.99 11.18 8.78
N ALA A 215 -15.27 11.35 8.41
CA ALA A 215 -16.40 11.23 9.35
C ALA A 215 -16.56 9.85 9.96
N SER A 216 -15.96 8.82 9.37
CA SER A 216 -15.99 7.43 9.82
C SER A 216 -15.05 7.13 10.98
N ILE A 217 -14.10 8.04 11.31
CA ILE A 217 -13.11 7.82 12.36
C ILE A 217 -13.76 7.86 13.75
N THR A 218 -13.50 6.82 14.53
CA THR A 218 -13.96 6.66 15.90
C THR A 218 -12.84 6.71 16.93
N GLU A 219 -11.58 6.50 16.51
CA GLU A 219 -10.44 6.50 17.41
C GLU A 219 -9.19 7.08 16.72
N VAL A 220 -8.41 7.86 17.48
CA VAL A 220 -7.09 8.39 17.09
C VAL A 220 -6.08 7.96 18.14
N GLY A 221 -5.08 7.22 17.72
CA GLY A 221 -4.02 6.65 18.56
C GLY A 221 -3.03 7.68 19.07
N SER A 222 -2.27 7.28 20.07
CA SER A 222 -1.21 8.09 20.70
C SER A 222 -0.16 8.52 19.67
N LEU A 223 0.37 9.73 19.83
CA LEU A 223 1.45 10.28 19.00
C LEU A 223 1.14 10.32 17.49
N ALA A 224 -0.15 10.23 17.11
CA ALA A 224 -0.55 10.10 15.71
C ALA A 224 0.02 11.20 14.82
N PHE A 225 0.14 12.44 15.32
CA PHE A 225 0.65 13.60 14.57
C PHE A 225 1.94 14.18 15.16
N LYS A 226 2.61 13.46 16.09
CA LYS A 226 3.84 13.94 16.72
C LYS A 226 4.90 14.29 15.66
N GLY A 227 5.50 15.48 15.77
CA GLY A 227 6.59 15.90 14.88
C GLY A 227 6.17 16.26 13.45
N CYS A 228 4.87 16.50 13.18
CA CYS A 228 4.38 17.05 11.92
C CYS A 228 4.62 18.57 11.86
N ASN A 229 5.89 18.99 11.79
CA ASN A 229 6.31 20.37 12.06
C ASN A 229 5.79 21.42 11.06
N LYS A 230 5.30 21.02 9.88
CA LYS A 230 4.71 21.92 8.88
C LYS A 230 3.18 21.85 8.82
N LEU A 231 2.56 21.07 9.71
CA LEU A 231 1.11 20.87 9.69
C LEU A 231 0.41 22.17 10.15
N LYS A 232 -0.33 22.78 9.22
CA LYS A 232 -1.05 24.05 9.44
C LYS A 232 -2.52 23.82 9.77
N SER A 233 -3.10 22.71 9.30
CA SER A 233 -4.52 22.45 9.48
C SER A 233 -4.83 20.98 9.60
N ILE A 234 -5.60 20.63 10.62
CA ILE A 234 -6.21 19.31 10.82
C ILE A 234 -7.72 19.51 10.84
N ILE A 235 -8.43 18.94 9.88
CA ILE A 235 -9.88 19.08 9.76
C ILE A 235 -10.54 17.76 10.13
N PHE A 236 -11.28 17.74 11.23
CA PHE A 236 -12.10 16.61 11.61
C PHE A 236 -13.50 16.74 11.01
N LEU A 237 -13.94 15.71 10.29
CA LEU A 237 -15.31 15.59 9.81
C LEU A 237 -16.15 14.65 10.69
N CYS A 238 -15.52 13.94 11.62
CA CYS A 238 -16.18 13.05 12.57
C CYS A 238 -16.64 13.79 13.81
N PRO A 239 -17.61 13.27 14.57
CA PRO A 239 -17.79 13.62 15.98
C PRO A 239 -16.50 13.38 16.76
N ALA A 240 -16.36 13.93 17.96
CA ALA A 240 -15.15 13.76 18.74
C ALA A 240 -14.78 12.27 18.88
N PRO A 241 -13.66 11.82 18.27
CA PRO A 241 -13.23 10.44 18.37
C PRO A 241 -12.65 10.17 19.76
N LYS A 242 -12.52 8.92 20.13
CA LYS A 242 -11.68 8.54 21.27
C LYS A 242 -10.24 8.84 20.94
N PHE A 243 -9.55 9.58 21.80
CA PHE A 243 -8.11 9.76 21.74
C PHE A 243 -7.43 8.79 22.70
N SER A 244 -6.61 7.89 22.18
CA SER A 244 -5.81 7.00 23.01
C SER A 244 -4.61 7.79 23.51
N THR A 245 -4.53 7.98 24.83
CA THR A 245 -3.43 8.68 25.48
C THR A 245 -3.10 7.93 26.77
N ASN A 246 -1.80 7.78 27.06
CA ASN A 246 -1.32 7.24 28.32
C ASN A 246 -0.82 8.38 29.23
N SER A 247 -0.61 9.58 28.68
CA SER A 247 -0.19 10.80 29.38
C SER A 247 -0.35 12.01 28.48
N ASP A 248 -0.22 13.22 29.04
CA ASP A 248 -0.21 14.47 28.25
C ASP A 248 0.93 14.53 27.24
N GLU A 249 2.03 13.81 27.47
CA GLU A 249 3.19 13.73 26.58
C GLU A 249 3.00 12.74 25.43
N GLU A 250 2.02 11.86 25.53
CA GLU A 250 1.73 10.82 24.53
C GLU A 250 0.41 11.03 23.77
N ASN A 251 -0.26 12.18 23.96
CA ASN A 251 -1.48 12.45 23.20
C ASN A 251 -1.21 12.53 21.69
N ALA A 252 -2.27 12.46 20.89
CA ALA A 252 -2.17 12.47 19.44
C ALA A 252 -1.42 13.68 18.88
N PHE A 253 -1.36 14.78 19.61
CA PHE A 253 -0.77 16.08 19.26
C PHE A 253 0.46 16.42 20.10
N ALA A 254 1.15 15.43 20.65
CA ALA A 254 2.38 15.65 21.41
C ALA A 254 3.39 16.47 20.59
N ASP A 255 4.18 17.32 21.28
CA ASP A 255 5.18 18.25 20.74
C ASP A 255 4.63 19.52 20.06
N TYR A 256 3.32 19.68 19.78
CA TYR A 256 2.81 20.97 19.30
C TYR A 256 2.95 22.10 20.34
N ASN A 257 3.18 21.74 21.60
CA ASN A 257 3.51 22.72 22.64
C ASN A 257 4.86 23.42 22.43
N TYR A 258 5.74 22.86 21.58
CA TYR A 258 7.08 23.34 21.27
C TYR A 258 7.29 23.70 19.81
N SER A 259 6.26 23.57 18.96
CA SER A 259 6.34 23.89 17.54
C SER A 259 6.26 25.41 17.30
N GLU A 260 7.04 25.91 16.35
CA GLU A 260 6.95 27.30 15.88
C GLU A 260 5.65 27.53 15.05
N ILE A 261 5.11 26.47 14.46
CA ILE A 261 3.85 26.49 13.72
C ILE A 261 2.76 25.86 14.60
N GLU A 262 1.78 26.63 14.95
CA GLU A 262 0.58 26.16 15.67
C GLU A 262 -0.47 25.76 14.64
N PRO A 263 -0.84 24.46 14.51
CA PRO A 263 -1.88 24.06 13.58
C PRO A 263 -3.25 24.53 14.05
N THR A 264 -4.12 24.89 13.14
CA THR A 264 -5.54 25.03 13.42
C THR A 264 -6.20 23.66 13.38
N ILE A 265 -6.84 23.26 14.46
CA ILE A 265 -7.64 22.02 14.55
C ILE A 265 -9.10 22.42 14.35
N ILE A 266 -9.65 22.10 13.19
CA ILE A 266 -11.04 22.43 12.84
C ILE A 266 -11.91 21.22 13.17
N VAL A 267 -12.93 21.43 14.00
CA VAL A 267 -13.88 20.40 14.41
C VAL A 267 -15.28 20.76 13.93
N PRO A 268 -16.23 19.80 13.85
CA PRO A 268 -17.62 20.11 13.48
C PRO A 268 -18.24 21.14 14.42
N LYS A 269 -19.19 21.87 13.90
CA LYS A 269 -19.96 22.88 14.66
C LYS A 269 -20.53 22.28 15.93
N ASP A 270 -20.55 23.07 17.01
CA ASP A 270 -21.08 22.72 18.32
C ASP A 270 -20.39 21.50 19.02
N THR A 271 -19.17 21.14 18.58
CA THR A 271 -18.45 19.96 19.11
C THR A 271 -17.19 20.29 19.89
N LYS A 272 -16.72 21.52 19.92
CA LYS A 272 -15.45 21.90 20.58
C LYS A 272 -15.36 21.42 22.02
N ALA A 273 -16.41 21.57 22.82
CA ALA A 273 -16.41 21.11 24.21
C ALA A 273 -16.24 19.59 24.33
N THR A 274 -16.84 18.84 23.41
CA THR A 274 -16.72 17.38 23.34
C THR A 274 -15.29 16.96 22.99
N TYR A 275 -14.64 17.65 22.05
CA TYR A 275 -13.25 17.40 21.69
C TYR A 275 -12.29 17.70 22.85
N LEU A 276 -12.49 18.79 23.58
CA LEU A 276 -11.70 19.11 24.77
C LEU A 276 -11.81 18.02 25.82
N THR A 277 -13.03 17.52 26.06
CA THR A 277 -13.28 16.41 26.99
C THR A 277 -12.61 15.12 26.51
N ALA A 278 -12.76 14.77 25.23
CA ALA A 278 -12.16 13.57 24.64
C ALA A 278 -10.61 13.58 24.70
N LEU A 279 -10.01 14.78 24.58
CA LEU A 279 -8.58 14.98 24.71
C LEU A 279 -8.08 15.07 26.15
N GLY A 280 -8.99 15.14 27.14
CA GLY A 280 -8.64 15.31 28.54
C GLY A 280 -8.04 16.69 28.87
N ILE A 281 -8.28 17.71 28.06
CA ILE A 281 -7.70 19.06 28.20
C ILE A 281 -8.72 20.09 28.69
N GLY A 282 -8.24 20.94 29.58
CA GLY A 282 -9.05 22.06 30.05
C GLY A 282 -9.20 23.18 28.98
N PRO A 283 -10.24 24.03 29.10
CA PRO A 283 -10.58 25.06 28.09
C PRO A 283 -9.52 26.18 27.98
N ARG A 284 -8.58 26.25 28.93
CA ARG A 284 -7.51 27.27 28.96
C ARG A 284 -6.16 26.72 28.49
N GLY A 285 -6.03 25.42 28.20
CA GLY A 285 -4.81 24.80 27.74
C GLY A 285 -4.36 25.36 26.37
N LYS A 286 -3.06 25.27 26.08
CA LYS A 286 -2.52 25.74 24.79
C LYS A 286 -3.23 25.04 23.61
N LEU A 287 -3.38 23.72 23.67
CA LEU A 287 -4.06 22.94 22.64
C LEU A 287 -5.52 23.34 22.45
N ALA A 288 -6.21 23.76 23.53
CA ALA A 288 -7.60 24.23 23.45
C ALA A 288 -7.76 25.50 22.59
N LYS A 289 -6.73 26.35 22.52
CA LYS A 289 -6.73 27.56 21.68
C LYS A 289 -6.60 27.24 20.19
N LEU A 290 -6.02 26.10 19.87
CA LEU A 290 -5.83 25.64 18.49
C LEU A 290 -7.12 25.04 17.90
N ILE A 291 -8.11 24.69 18.74
CA ILE A 291 -9.36 24.07 18.30
C ILE A 291 -10.38 25.18 17.97
N THR A 292 -10.83 25.17 16.72
CA THR A 292 -11.88 26.02 16.18
C THR A 292 -13.00 25.17 15.62
N GLU A 293 -14.23 25.70 15.59
CA GLU A 293 -15.37 25.04 14.98
C GLU A 293 -15.52 25.44 13.52
N ALA A 294 -15.99 24.52 12.68
CA ALA A 294 -16.38 24.84 11.32
C ALA A 294 -17.57 25.85 11.32
N GLU A 295 -17.60 26.74 10.32
CA GLU A 295 -18.69 27.71 10.13
C GLU A 295 -20.03 27.06 9.79
#